data_3acf03720338287ba194d78b50b3accd
#
_entry.id   3acf03720338287ba194d78b50b3accd
#
_cell.length_a   1.000
_cell.length_b   1.000
_cell.length_c   1.000
_cell.angle_alpha   90.00
_cell.angle_beta   90.00
_cell.angle_gamma   90.00
#
_symmetry.space_group_name_H-M   'P 1'
#
loop_
_entity.id
_entity.type
_entity.pdbx_description
1 polymer ?
#
loop_
_entity_poly.entity_id
_entity_poly.type
_entity_poly.pdbx_seq_one_letter_code
_entity_poly.pdbx_strand_id
1 'polypeptide(L)'
;EFCNSALFAPAQSAAWIRNWADELHPEMVVATLNVDDEPVLSLALEVTRRGPFRVARFMGGRHANGNFVAAKQRLLPRADARAIRSMLAAIARARPEIDLISLERLLPDLDGVANPLLALPHFPSPNLSLAVELDGGFDALLSRASVKRKRKKHRSQTRKFEAVGSHRRIEARTAEDVNRLLDAFFEMKEVRFAKMGIANVFGEPQVRAFFRALFTEVL
;
A
#
# COMPACT_ATOMS: atom_id res chain seq x y z
N GLU A 1 -6.05 5.35 17.55
CA GLU A 1 -6.77 6.65 17.60
C GLU A 1 -6.36 7.62 16.51
N PHE A 2 -5.05 7.85 16.26
CA PHE A 2 -4.58 8.81 15.24
C PHE A 2 -5.17 8.55 13.85
N CYS A 3 -5.17 7.31 13.39
CA CYS A 3 -5.66 6.94 12.05
C CYS A 3 -7.17 7.17 11.84
N ASN A 4 -7.98 7.25 12.89
CA ASN A 4 -9.44 7.42 12.75
C ASN A 4 -9.84 8.77 12.12
N SER A 5 -8.97 9.77 12.17
CA SER A 5 -9.19 11.11 11.59
C SER A 5 -8.07 11.54 10.63
N ALA A 6 -7.20 10.61 10.25
CA ALA A 6 -6.06 10.87 9.39
C ALA A 6 -6.34 10.41 7.94
N LEU A 7 -5.79 11.12 6.99
CA LEU A 7 -5.60 10.66 5.62
C LEU A 7 -4.38 9.73 5.59
N PHE A 8 -4.47 8.58 4.97
CA PHE A 8 -3.37 7.62 4.84
C PHE A 8 -3.51 6.73 3.61
N ALA A 9 -2.40 6.30 3.05
CA ALA A 9 -2.40 5.19 2.10
C ALA A 9 -2.59 3.86 2.85
N PRO A 10 -3.14 2.81 2.22
CA PRO A 10 -3.48 1.54 2.87
C PRO A 10 -2.36 0.95 3.75
N ALA A 11 -1.10 1.05 3.30
CA ALA A 11 0.06 0.55 4.05
C ALA A 11 0.42 1.37 5.31
N GLN A 12 -0.27 2.47 5.56
CA GLN A 12 -0.17 3.27 6.79
C GLN A 12 -1.48 3.27 7.60
N SER A 13 -2.42 2.39 7.26
CA SER A 13 -3.60 2.16 8.09
C SER A 13 -3.25 1.38 9.36
N ALA A 14 -4.04 1.58 10.42
CA ALA A 14 -3.87 0.83 11.66
C ALA A 14 -4.03 -0.68 11.46
N ALA A 15 -5.00 -1.09 10.63
CA ALA A 15 -5.23 -2.49 10.30
C ALA A 15 -4.01 -3.11 9.59
N TRP A 16 -3.47 -2.43 8.57
CA TRP A 16 -2.27 -2.91 7.89
C TRP A 16 -1.07 -3.06 8.83
N ILE A 17 -0.76 -1.99 9.59
CA ILE A 17 0.41 -1.96 10.49
C ILE A 17 0.31 -3.05 11.55
N ARG A 18 -0.87 -3.20 12.19
CA ARG A 18 -1.10 -4.21 13.22
C ARG A 18 -0.95 -5.62 12.66
N ASN A 19 -1.70 -5.97 11.60
CA ASN A 19 -1.63 -7.31 11.04
C ASN A 19 -0.23 -7.64 10.48
N TRP A 20 0.48 -6.66 9.89
CA TRP A 20 1.85 -6.86 9.45
C TRP A 20 2.80 -7.14 10.61
N ALA A 21 2.64 -6.40 11.71
CA ALA A 21 3.43 -6.59 12.93
C ALA A 21 3.16 -7.95 13.58
N ASP A 22 1.88 -8.34 13.66
CA ASP A 22 1.46 -9.58 14.33
C ASP A 22 1.87 -10.84 13.56
N GLU A 23 1.90 -10.79 12.23
CA GLU A 23 2.19 -11.96 11.41
C GLU A 23 3.68 -12.08 11.01
N LEU A 24 4.35 -10.97 10.78
CA LEU A 24 5.75 -10.98 10.32
C LEU A 24 6.76 -10.62 11.41
N HIS A 25 6.31 -10.09 12.54
CA HIS A 25 7.15 -9.67 13.67
C HIS A 25 8.39 -8.86 13.26
N PRO A 26 8.24 -7.84 12.38
CA PRO A 26 9.35 -7.05 11.93
C PRO A 26 9.90 -6.20 13.08
N GLU A 27 11.16 -5.86 13.00
CA GLU A 27 11.68 -4.76 13.79
C GLU A 27 11.05 -3.44 13.29
N MET A 28 10.41 -2.68 14.18
CA MET A 28 9.60 -1.52 13.81
C MET A 28 10.09 -0.22 14.42
N VAL A 29 9.81 0.86 13.70
CA VAL A 29 9.91 2.24 14.18
C VAL A 29 8.62 2.96 13.81
N VAL A 30 7.97 3.56 14.81
CA VAL A 30 6.85 4.48 14.59
C VAL A 30 7.27 5.86 15.06
N ALA A 31 7.27 6.83 14.16
CA ALA A 31 7.58 8.21 14.45
C ALA A 31 6.34 9.09 14.28
N THR A 32 6.06 9.93 15.26
CA THR A 32 4.98 10.91 15.20
C THR A 32 5.56 12.32 15.24
N LEU A 33 5.18 13.13 14.26
CA LEU A 33 5.47 14.55 14.25
C LEU A 33 4.37 15.29 15.01
N ASN A 34 4.75 15.92 16.12
CA ASN A 34 3.86 16.81 16.86
C ASN A 34 4.25 18.26 16.56
N VAL A 35 3.25 19.13 16.45
CA VAL A 35 3.40 20.59 16.38
C VAL A 35 2.46 21.20 17.39
N ASP A 36 2.99 21.98 18.35
CA ASP A 36 2.26 22.53 19.50
C ASP A 36 1.47 21.43 20.24
N ASP A 37 2.16 20.33 20.56
CA ASP A 37 1.64 19.14 21.25
C ASP A 37 0.51 18.38 20.51
N GLU A 38 0.15 18.80 19.30
CA GLU A 38 -0.79 18.07 18.46
C GLU A 38 -0.09 17.13 17.46
N PRO A 39 -0.50 15.85 17.37
CA PRO A 39 0.04 14.94 16.39
C PRO A 39 -0.46 15.30 14.99
N VAL A 40 0.46 15.66 14.11
CA VAL A 40 0.18 16.10 12.74
C VAL A 40 0.35 14.97 11.74
N LEU A 41 1.40 14.15 11.93
CA LEU A 41 1.81 13.12 10.99
C LEU A 41 2.38 11.93 11.76
N SER A 42 2.08 10.72 11.29
CA SER A 42 2.65 9.48 11.80
C SER A 42 3.22 8.65 10.65
N LEU A 43 4.40 8.06 10.88
CA LEU A 43 5.14 7.27 9.93
C LEU A 43 5.55 5.95 10.58
N ALA A 44 4.99 4.83 10.10
CA ALA A 44 5.35 3.49 10.53
C ALA A 44 6.33 2.87 9.53
N LEU A 45 7.47 2.42 10.03
CA LEU A 45 8.55 1.82 9.26
C LEU A 45 8.90 0.45 9.81
N GLU A 46 9.31 -0.47 8.93
CA GLU A 46 10.00 -1.71 9.27
C GLU A 46 11.50 -1.58 9.00
N VAL A 47 12.33 -2.19 9.83
CA VAL A 47 13.78 -2.21 9.63
C VAL A 47 14.17 -3.56 9.04
N THR A 48 14.84 -3.54 7.89
CA THR A 48 15.28 -4.74 7.17
C THR A 48 16.76 -4.66 6.86
N ARG A 49 17.42 -5.81 6.65
CA ARG A 49 18.80 -5.84 6.18
C ARG A 49 18.84 -5.84 4.65
N ARG A 50 19.70 -4.98 4.08
CA ARG A 50 20.05 -4.97 2.66
C ARG A 50 21.59 -5.01 2.54
N GLY A 51 22.13 -6.21 2.34
CA GLY A 51 23.58 -6.41 2.46
C GLY A 51 24.06 -6.09 3.86
N PRO A 52 25.10 -5.24 4.02
CA PRO A 52 25.59 -4.85 5.34
C PRO A 52 24.68 -3.83 6.05
N PHE A 53 23.77 -3.15 5.33
CA PHE A 53 23.00 -2.02 5.84
C PHE A 53 21.68 -2.43 6.49
N ARG A 54 21.34 -1.72 7.57
CA ARG A 54 20.01 -1.75 8.20
C ARG A 54 19.19 -0.59 7.63
N VAL A 55 18.12 -0.92 6.94
CA VAL A 55 17.30 0.05 6.19
C VAL A 55 15.90 0.09 6.77
N ALA A 56 15.49 1.27 7.24
CA ALA A 56 14.10 1.54 7.61
C ALA A 56 13.31 1.92 6.34
N ARG A 57 12.16 1.29 6.15
CA ARG A 57 11.27 1.51 4.99
C ARG A 57 9.82 1.38 5.39
N PHE A 58 8.88 1.79 4.53
CA PHE A 58 7.46 1.57 4.78
C PHE A 58 7.16 0.10 5.08
N MET A 59 6.32 -0.13 6.09
CA MET A 59 5.86 -1.48 6.44
C MET A 59 5.10 -2.11 5.27
N GLY A 60 5.32 -3.40 5.06
CA GLY A 60 4.72 -4.14 3.94
C GLY A 60 5.64 -4.33 2.74
N GLY A 61 6.83 -3.78 2.75
CA GLY A 61 7.88 -4.04 1.76
C GLY A 61 7.41 -3.91 0.32
N ARG A 62 7.40 -5.02 -0.41
CA ARG A 62 6.97 -5.07 -1.83
C ARG A 62 5.46 -4.94 -2.00
N HIS A 63 4.68 -5.15 -0.96
CA HIS A 63 3.21 -5.07 -0.97
C HIS A 63 2.71 -3.65 -0.71
N ALA A 64 3.54 -2.78 -0.10
CA ALA A 64 3.25 -1.37 0.07
C ALA A 64 3.50 -0.61 -1.24
N ASN A 65 2.44 -0.39 -2.00
CA ASN A 65 2.47 0.36 -3.26
C ASN A 65 1.64 1.65 -3.11
N GLY A 66 2.22 2.78 -3.57
CA GLY A 66 1.56 4.06 -3.46
C GLY A 66 1.56 4.56 -2.02
N ASN A 67 2.74 4.90 -1.50
CA ASN A 67 2.91 5.27 -0.10
C ASN A 67 2.57 6.74 0.16
N PHE A 68 1.82 6.95 1.23
CA PHE A 68 1.49 8.24 1.78
C PHE A 68 1.43 8.09 3.31
N VAL A 69 1.99 9.03 4.04
CA VAL A 69 2.00 9.00 5.52
C VAL A 69 0.59 9.06 6.10
N ALA A 70 0.41 8.57 7.31
CA ALA A 70 -0.80 8.90 8.05
C ALA A 70 -0.70 10.36 8.52
N ALA A 71 -1.65 11.21 8.13
CA ALA A 71 -1.57 12.65 8.43
C ALA A 71 -2.95 13.27 8.67
N LYS A 72 -3.03 14.19 9.64
CA LYS A 72 -4.21 15.01 9.84
C LYS A 72 -4.22 16.12 8.79
N GLN A 73 -5.08 16.00 7.78
CA GLN A 73 -5.15 16.90 6.63
C GLN A 73 -5.17 18.39 7.02
N ARG A 74 -5.95 18.75 8.03
CA ARG A 74 -6.07 20.14 8.51
C ARG A 74 -4.78 20.70 9.08
N LEU A 75 -3.87 19.86 9.55
CA LEU A 75 -2.62 20.23 10.19
C LEU A 75 -1.41 20.08 9.27
N LEU A 76 -1.57 19.46 8.11
CA LEU A 76 -0.47 19.22 7.16
C LEU A 76 0.31 20.46 6.73
N PRO A 77 -0.29 21.67 6.58
CA PRO A 77 0.49 22.88 6.29
C PRO A 77 1.57 23.19 7.35
N ARG A 78 1.45 22.62 8.55
CA ARG A 78 2.44 22.76 9.65
C ARG A 78 3.59 21.75 9.54
N ALA A 79 3.48 20.72 8.68
CA ALA A 79 4.49 19.71 8.44
C ALA A 79 5.42 20.13 7.28
N ASP A 80 6.14 21.22 7.44
CA ASP A 80 7.09 21.68 6.44
C ASP A 80 8.34 20.78 6.32
N ALA A 81 9.19 21.05 5.34
CA ALA A 81 10.41 20.29 5.09
C ALA A 81 11.37 20.28 6.30
N ARG A 82 11.35 21.31 7.15
CA ARG A 82 12.18 21.40 8.36
C ARG A 82 11.64 20.45 9.43
N ALA A 83 10.34 20.48 9.67
CA ALA A 83 9.67 19.61 10.63
C ALA A 83 9.86 18.11 10.26
N ILE A 84 9.71 17.78 8.96
CA ILE A 84 9.93 16.41 8.48
C ILE A 84 11.39 16.00 8.66
N ARG A 85 12.36 16.84 8.31
CA ARG A 85 13.79 16.54 8.57
C ARG A 85 14.07 16.34 10.06
N SER A 86 13.46 17.13 10.93
CA SER A 86 13.60 16.98 12.38
C SER A 86 13.06 15.65 12.87
N MET A 87 11.91 15.20 12.35
CA MET A 87 11.35 13.87 12.65
C MET A 87 12.29 12.74 12.19
N LEU A 88 12.81 12.80 10.96
CA LEU A 88 13.75 11.78 10.46
C LEU A 88 15.06 11.79 11.26
N ALA A 89 15.57 12.95 11.65
CA ALA A 89 16.74 13.08 12.53
C ALA A 89 16.46 12.52 13.93
N ALA A 90 15.23 12.64 14.43
CA ALA A 90 14.85 12.02 15.70
C ALA A 90 14.86 10.49 15.62
N ILE A 91 14.40 9.90 14.50
CA ILE A 91 14.54 8.47 14.27
C ILE A 91 16.01 8.05 14.30
N ALA A 92 16.88 8.76 13.57
CA ALA A 92 18.31 8.45 13.52
C ALA A 92 18.99 8.55 14.90
N ARG A 93 18.57 9.49 15.74
CA ARG A 93 19.09 9.59 17.12
C ARG A 93 18.59 8.49 18.05
N ALA A 94 17.32 8.13 17.92
CA ALA A 94 16.69 7.08 18.75
C ALA A 94 17.13 5.68 18.34
N ARG A 95 17.50 5.49 17.07
CA ARG A 95 17.86 4.22 16.46
C ARG A 95 19.14 4.37 15.63
N PRO A 96 20.30 4.61 16.29
CA PRO A 96 21.59 4.89 15.63
C PRO A 96 22.11 3.71 14.79
N GLU A 97 21.59 2.51 15.01
CA GLU A 97 21.92 1.32 14.24
C GLU A 97 21.21 1.26 12.87
N ILE A 98 20.31 2.17 12.57
CA ILE A 98 19.67 2.30 11.25
C ILE A 98 20.58 3.14 10.35
N ASP A 99 21.14 2.51 9.32
CA ASP A 99 22.06 3.18 8.40
C ASP A 99 21.34 4.08 7.38
N LEU A 100 20.10 3.73 7.01
CA LEU A 100 19.36 4.43 5.96
C LEU A 100 17.85 4.38 6.20
N ILE A 101 17.17 5.50 5.93
CA ILE A 101 15.72 5.56 5.82
C ILE A 101 15.38 5.68 4.32
N SER A 102 14.72 4.67 3.77
CA SER A 102 14.35 4.57 2.34
C SER A 102 12.84 4.71 2.17
N LEU A 103 12.38 5.89 1.75
CA LEU A 103 10.97 6.21 1.54
C LEU A 103 10.66 6.12 0.05
N GLU A 104 10.26 4.93 -0.39
CA GLU A 104 10.05 4.61 -1.81
C GLU A 104 8.57 4.64 -2.21
N ARG A 105 8.29 4.79 -3.51
CA ARG A 105 6.95 4.69 -4.11
C ARG A 105 5.95 5.67 -3.52
N LEU A 106 6.41 6.88 -3.25
CA LEU A 106 5.57 7.96 -2.76
C LEU A 106 4.56 8.37 -3.83
N LEU A 107 3.29 8.45 -3.45
CA LEU A 107 2.28 9.13 -4.25
C LEU A 107 2.56 10.63 -4.26
N PRO A 108 2.37 11.34 -5.37
CA PRO A 108 2.49 12.80 -5.38
C PRO A 108 1.45 13.47 -4.51
N ASP A 109 0.24 12.93 -4.50
CA ASP A 109 -0.88 13.35 -3.66
C ASP A 109 -1.79 12.18 -3.31
N LEU A 110 -2.67 12.40 -2.36
CA LEU A 110 -3.78 11.51 -2.01
C LEU A 110 -5.01 12.38 -1.74
N ASP A 111 -6.10 12.13 -2.46
CA ASP A 111 -7.34 12.92 -2.39
C ASP A 111 -7.10 14.44 -2.52
N GLY A 112 -6.21 14.82 -3.45
CA GLY A 112 -5.83 16.22 -3.70
C GLY A 112 -4.91 16.85 -2.66
N VAL A 113 -4.46 16.06 -1.67
CA VAL A 113 -3.52 16.51 -0.63
C VAL A 113 -2.10 16.12 -1.01
N ALA A 114 -1.21 17.09 -1.21
CA ALA A 114 0.17 16.84 -1.57
C ALA A 114 0.91 16.00 -0.51
N ASN A 115 1.75 15.06 -0.95
CA ASN A 115 2.52 14.23 -0.04
C ASN A 115 3.61 15.05 0.66
N PRO A 116 3.55 15.21 1.99
CA PRO A 116 4.48 16.07 2.72
C PRO A 116 5.93 15.59 2.64
N LEU A 117 6.17 14.29 2.43
CA LEU A 117 7.53 13.75 2.29
C LEU A 117 8.23 14.23 1.01
N LEU A 118 7.49 14.65 0.00
CA LEU A 118 8.04 15.21 -1.24
C LEU A 118 8.54 16.66 -1.09
N ALA A 119 8.34 17.28 0.07
CA ALA A 119 9.03 18.53 0.42
C ALA A 119 10.55 18.34 0.64
N LEU A 120 11.00 17.07 0.77
CA LEU A 120 12.43 16.73 0.83
C LEU A 120 12.97 16.49 -0.60
N PRO A 121 14.31 16.64 -0.81
CA PRO A 121 14.95 16.20 -2.04
C PRO A 121 14.63 14.74 -2.36
N HIS A 122 14.20 14.46 -3.57
CA HIS A 122 13.79 13.14 -3.99
C HIS A 122 14.12 12.87 -5.46
N PHE A 123 14.09 11.61 -5.84
CA PHE A 123 14.27 11.18 -7.24
C PHE A 123 12.94 10.68 -7.80
N PRO A 124 12.56 11.06 -9.03
CA PRO A 124 11.38 10.51 -9.66
C PRO A 124 11.56 9.01 -9.91
N SER A 125 10.50 8.24 -9.66
CA SER A 125 10.49 6.81 -10.01
C SER A 125 10.45 6.64 -11.53
N PRO A 126 11.18 5.66 -12.09
CA PRO A 126 11.02 5.28 -13.49
C PRO A 126 9.67 4.63 -13.79
N ASN A 127 8.96 4.17 -12.74
CA ASN A 127 7.66 3.54 -12.85
C ASN A 127 6.56 4.56 -12.58
N LEU A 128 5.57 4.60 -13.48
CA LEU A 128 4.39 5.44 -13.31
C LEU A 128 3.34 4.73 -12.45
N SER A 129 2.76 5.44 -11.49
CA SER A 129 1.51 5.04 -10.85
C SER A 129 0.35 5.51 -11.73
N LEU A 130 -0.55 4.58 -12.07
CA LEU A 130 -1.71 4.88 -12.90
C LEU A 130 -2.97 4.81 -12.02
N ALA A 131 -3.76 5.86 -12.07
CA ALA A 131 -5.07 5.92 -11.44
C ALA A 131 -6.16 6.10 -12.50
N VAL A 132 -7.37 5.70 -12.15
CA VAL A 132 -8.56 5.92 -12.96
C VAL A 132 -9.71 6.33 -12.05
N GLU A 133 -10.39 7.39 -12.42
CA GLU A 133 -11.62 7.80 -11.74
C GLU A 133 -12.76 6.84 -12.07
N LEU A 134 -13.53 6.45 -11.06
CA LEU A 134 -14.63 5.49 -11.18
C LEU A 134 -16.01 6.16 -11.24
N ASP A 135 -16.06 7.48 -11.14
CA ASP A 135 -17.30 8.24 -11.15
C ASP A 135 -18.13 7.99 -12.42
N GLY A 136 -19.44 7.90 -12.23
CA GLY A 136 -20.39 7.59 -13.28
C GLY A 136 -20.49 6.10 -13.66
N GLY A 137 -19.79 5.23 -12.93
CA GLY A 137 -19.89 3.78 -13.08
C GLY A 137 -19.21 3.21 -14.31
N PHE A 138 -19.52 1.94 -14.60
CA PHE A 138 -18.84 1.14 -15.63
C PHE A 138 -18.94 1.72 -17.05
N ASP A 139 -20.14 2.18 -17.46
CA ASP A 139 -20.34 2.72 -18.80
C ASP A 139 -19.62 4.07 -19.00
N ALA A 140 -19.62 4.93 -17.99
CA ALA A 140 -18.84 6.17 -18.00
C ALA A 140 -17.34 5.88 -18.09
N LEU A 141 -16.83 4.93 -17.30
CA LEU A 141 -15.44 4.48 -17.38
C LEU A 141 -15.07 3.97 -18.78
N LEU A 142 -15.93 3.16 -19.40
CA LEU A 142 -15.72 2.67 -20.76
C LEU A 142 -15.77 3.78 -21.82
N SER A 143 -16.48 4.89 -21.55
CA SER A 143 -16.63 5.98 -22.51
C SER A 143 -15.45 6.97 -22.53
N ARG A 144 -14.64 7.05 -21.45
CA ARG A 144 -13.59 8.08 -21.28
C ARG A 144 -12.44 8.01 -22.28
N ALA A 145 -12.06 6.84 -22.79
CA ALA A 145 -11.03 6.73 -23.83
C ALA A 145 -11.11 5.39 -24.56
N SER A 146 -10.82 5.39 -25.89
CA SER A 146 -10.76 4.18 -26.73
C SER A 146 -11.97 3.23 -26.57
N VAL A 147 -13.16 3.80 -26.51
CA VAL A 147 -14.46 3.14 -26.24
C VAL A 147 -14.63 1.87 -27.05
N LYS A 148 -14.48 1.96 -28.38
CA LYS A 148 -14.66 0.82 -29.31
C LYS A 148 -13.72 -0.35 -28.95
N ARG A 149 -12.44 -0.05 -28.66
CA ARG A 149 -11.43 -1.06 -28.31
C ARG A 149 -11.71 -1.70 -26.96
N LYS A 150 -12.07 -0.89 -25.96
CA LYS A 150 -12.37 -1.39 -24.60
C LYS A 150 -13.62 -2.28 -24.64
N ARG A 151 -14.71 -1.85 -25.27
CA ARG A 151 -15.94 -2.63 -25.41
C ARG A 151 -15.71 -3.92 -26.21
N LYS A 152 -14.90 -3.88 -27.30
CA LYS A 152 -14.52 -5.07 -28.04
C LYS A 152 -13.73 -6.06 -27.18
N LYS A 153 -12.74 -5.55 -26.41
CA LYS A 153 -11.95 -6.40 -25.50
C LYS A 153 -12.82 -7.01 -24.41
N HIS A 154 -13.67 -6.21 -23.76
CA HIS A 154 -14.60 -6.70 -22.74
C HIS A 154 -15.50 -7.80 -23.30
N ARG A 155 -16.21 -7.58 -24.40
CA ARG A 155 -17.06 -8.60 -25.06
C ARG A 155 -16.28 -9.86 -25.43
N SER A 156 -15.06 -9.72 -25.94
CA SER A 156 -14.21 -10.88 -26.26
C SER A 156 -13.83 -11.69 -25.02
N GLN A 157 -13.51 -11.02 -23.91
CA GLN A 157 -13.20 -11.70 -22.65
C GLN A 157 -14.44 -12.38 -22.05
N THR A 158 -15.59 -11.70 -22.04
CA THR A 158 -16.87 -12.27 -21.59
C THR A 158 -17.19 -13.57 -22.34
N ARG A 159 -17.11 -13.56 -23.68
CA ARG A 159 -17.33 -14.76 -24.48
C ARG A 159 -16.37 -15.92 -24.15
N LYS A 160 -15.12 -15.60 -23.81
CA LYS A 160 -14.16 -16.65 -23.38
C LYS A 160 -14.55 -17.28 -22.05
N PHE A 161 -15.08 -16.48 -21.11
CA PHE A 161 -15.60 -17.02 -19.85
C PHE A 161 -16.86 -17.85 -20.08
N GLU A 162 -17.77 -17.38 -20.93
CA GLU A 162 -18.99 -18.11 -21.30
C GLU A 162 -18.68 -19.46 -21.99
N ALA A 163 -17.63 -19.52 -22.82
CA ALA A 163 -17.21 -20.72 -23.50
C ALA A 163 -16.64 -21.82 -22.59
N VAL A 164 -16.13 -21.46 -21.40
CA VAL A 164 -15.59 -22.41 -20.40
C VAL A 164 -16.57 -22.67 -19.25
N GLY A 165 -17.78 -22.16 -19.33
CA GLY A 165 -18.82 -22.22 -18.30
C GLY A 165 -19.38 -20.84 -18.02
N SER A 166 -20.23 -20.73 -17.03
CA SER A 166 -20.70 -19.42 -16.57
C SER A 166 -19.66 -18.76 -15.63
N HIS A 167 -19.71 -17.43 -15.54
CA HIS A 167 -18.92 -16.68 -14.57
C HIS A 167 -19.84 -15.82 -13.70
N ARG A 168 -19.42 -15.61 -12.46
CA ARG A 168 -20.09 -14.68 -11.53
C ARG A 168 -19.07 -13.91 -10.73
N ARG A 169 -19.41 -12.68 -10.36
CA ARG A 169 -18.67 -11.92 -9.36
C ARG A 169 -19.02 -12.45 -7.98
N ILE A 170 -18.02 -12.69 -7.16
CA ILE A 170 -18.16 -13.10 -5.77
C ILE A 170 -17.48 -12.06 -4.91
N GLU A 171 -18.16 -11.60 -3.86
CA GLU A 171 -17.60 -10.75 -2.81
C GLU A 171 -17.53 -11.59 -1.53
N ALA A 172 -16.41 -11.51 -0.81
CA ALA A 172 -16.29 -12.12 0.50
C ALA A 172 -17.23 -11.42 1.48
N ARG A 173 -17.94 -12.21 2.27
CA ARG A 173 -18.81 -11.72 3.37
C ARG A 173 -18.52 -12.41 4.69
N THR A 174 -17.66 -13.40 4.68
CA THR A 174 -17.25 -14.18 5.85
C THR A 174 -15.75 -14.44 5.79
N ALA A 175 -15.13 -14.74 6.92
CA ALA A 175 -13.73 -15.16 7.00
C ALA A 175 -13.45 -16.42 6.13
N GLU A 176 -14.42 -17.33 6.03
CA GLU A 176 -14.31 -18.50 5.15
C GLU A 176 -14.25 -18.11 3.67
N ASP A 177 -15.09 -17.15 3.25
CA ASP A 177 -15.03 -16.60 1.88
C ASP A 177 -13.67 -15.94 1.60
N VAL A 178 -13.15 -15.14 2.55
CA VAL A 178 -11.81 -14.53 2.43
C VAL A 178 -10.77 -15.60 2.21
N ASN A 179 -10.73 -16.63 3.05
CA ASN A 179 -9.75 -17.70 2.95
C ASN A 179 -9.83 -18.41 1.59
N ARG A 180 -11.02 -18.81 1.18
CA ARG A 180 -11.26 -19.48 -0.10
C ARG A 180 -10.84 -18.64 -1.31
N LEU A 181 -11.17 -17.33 -1.30
CA LEU A 181 -10.79 -16.42 -2.39
C LEU A 181 -9.30 -16.12 -2.41
N LEU A 182 -8.66 -16.01 -1.25
CA LEU A 182 -7.21 -15.83 -1.14
C LEU A 182 -6.45 -17.09 -1.55
N ASP A 183 -6.94 -18.30 -1.25
CA ASP A 183 -6.34 -19.54 -1.72
C ASP A 183 -6.28 -19.57 -3.25
N ALA A 184 -7.41 -19.32 -3.90
CA ALA A 184 -7.47 -19.25 -5.36
C ALA A 184 -6.55 -18.12 -5.92
N PHE A 185 -6.48 -16.97 -5.26
CA PHE A 185 -5.59 -15.88 -5.65
C PHE A 185 -4.12 -16.27 -5.56
N PHE A 186 -3.69 -16.89 -4.46
CA PHE A 186 -2.29 -17.29 -4.26
C PHE A 186 -1.89 -18.36 -5.26
N GLU A 187 -2.74 -19.35 -5.53
CA GLU A 187 -2.51 -20.37 -6.54
C GLU A 187 -2.35 -19.76 -7.95
N MET A 188 -3.27 -18.87 -8.35
CA MET A 188 -3.17 -18.19 -9.63
C MET A 188 -1.89 -17.34 -9.74
N LYS A 189 -1.46 -16.69 -8.65
CA LYS A 189 -0.21 -15.92 -8.63
C LYS A 189 1.02 -16.79 -8.74
N GLU A 190 1.03 -17.92 -8.06
CA GLU A 190 2.13 -18.89 -8.12
C GLU A 190 2.35 -19.40 -9.55
N VAL A 191 1.28 -19.88 -10.20
CA VAL A 191 1.33 -20.31 -11.60
C VAL A 191 1.80 -19.18 -12.53
N ARG A 192 1.29 -17.98 -12.32
CA ARG A 192 1.66 -16.82 -13.15
C ARG A 192 3.12 -16.43 -13.00
N PHE A 193 3.62 -16.32 -11.75
CA PHE A 193 4.99 -15.92 -11.48
C PHE A 193 5.99 -16.97 -11.95
N ALA A 194 5.68 -18.27 -11.81
CA ALA A 194 6.46 -19.35 -12.37
C ALA A 194 6.59 -19.23 -13.91
N LYS A 195 5.48 -18.96 -14.60
CA LYS A 195 5.49 -18.73 -16.06
C LYS A 195 6.28 -17.52 -16.51
N MET A 196 6.39 -16.49 -15.64
CA MET A 196 7.14 -15.28 -15.91
C MET A 196 8.59 -15.35 -15.48
N GLY A 197 9.04 -16.42 -14.80
CA GLY A 197 10.39 -16.58 -14.28
C GLY A 197 10.74 -15.55 -13.19
N ILE A 198 9.75 -15.05 -12.44
CA ILE A 198 9.95 -14.07 -11.37
C ILE A 198 9.61 -14.65 -10.00
N ALA A 199 10.24 -14.12 -8.95
CA ALA A 199 9.98 -14.53 -7.59
C ALA A 199 8.53 -14.28 -7.17
N ASN A 200 7.92 -15.27 -6.52
CA ASN A 200 6.58 -15.14 -5.97
C ASN A 200 6.60 -14.31 -4.68
N VAL A 201 6.14 -13.07 -4.75
CA VAL A 201 6.08 -12.16 -3.59
C VAL A 201 5.09 -12.61 -2.51
N PHE A 202 4.17 -13.55 -2.83
CA PHE A 202 3.21 -14.15 -1.90
C PHE A 202 3.64 -15.57 -1.47
N GLY A 203 4.93 -15.93 -1.68
CA GLY A 203 5.41 -17.29 -1.39
C GLY A 203 5.57 -17.57 0.10
N GLU A 204 5.86 -16.54 0.90
CA GLU A 204 6.11 -16.68 2.33
C GLU A 204 4.80 -16.93 3.09
N PRO A 205 4.73 -17.96 3.97
CA PRO A 205 3.53 -18.28 4.75
C PRO A 205 3.03 -17.10 5.59
N GLN A 206 3.92 -16.34 6.21
CA GLN A 206 3.59 -15.17 7.03
C GLN A 206 2.93 -14.05 6.20
N VAL A 207 3.38 -13.85 4.95
CA VAL A 207 2.74 -12.90 4.04
C VAL A 207 1.32 -13.34 3.68
N ARG A 208 1.11 -14.65 3.46
CA ARG A 208 -0.23 -15.19 3.22
C ARG A 208 -1.13 -15.05 4.46
N ALA A 209 -0.59 -15.31 5.66
CA ALA A 209 -1.29 -15.13 6.93
C ALA A 209 -1.69 -13.67 7.14
N PHE A 210 -0.76 -12.74 6.90
CA PHE A 210 -1.05 -11.31 6.93
C PHE A 210 -2.24 -10.92 6.05
N PHE A 211 -2.28 -11.34 4.78
CA PHE A 211 -3.40 -11.00 3.91
C PHE A 211 -4.72 -11.61 4.38
N ARG A 212 -4.70 -12.82 4.96
CA ARG A 212 -5.90 -13.44 5.54
C ARG A 212 -6.41 -12.64 6.74
N ALA A 213 -5.53 -12.30 7.66
CA ALA A 213 -5.88 -11.50 8.84
C ALA A 213 -6.40 -10.12 8.44
N LEU A 214 -5.68 -9.41 7.56
CA LEU A 214 -6.07 -8.08 7.07
C LEU A 214 -7.45 -8.07 6.41
N PHE A 215 -7.70 -8.99 5.45
CA PHE A 215 -8.98 -9.02 4.74
C PHE A 215 -10.13 -9.53 5.60
N THR A 216 -9.86 -10.34 6.62
CA THR A 216 -10.88 -10.76 7.60
C THR A 216 -11.26 -9.61 8.54
N GLU A 217 -10.28 -8.77 8.93
CA GLU A 217 -10.53 -7.63 9.81
C GLU A 217 -11.35 -6.52 9.14
N VAL A 218 -11.21 -6.34 7.82
CA VAL A 218 -11.87 -5.25 7.08
C VAL A 218 -13.18 -5.68 6.40
N LEU A 219 -13.70 -6.88 6.70
CA LEU A 219 -15.04 -7.31 6.29
C LEU A 219 -16.12 -6.50 7.01
#